data_c7c3dbdb20de5a736c70d842a4202df8
#
_entry.id   c7c3dbdb20de5a736c70d842a4202df8
#
_cell.length_a   1.000
_cell.length_b   1.000
_cell.length_c   1.000
_cell.angle_alpha   90.00
_cell.angle_beta   90.00
_cell.angle_gamma   90.00
#
_symmetry.space_group_name_H-M   'P 1'
#
loop_
_entity.id
_entity.type
_entity.pdbx_description
1 polymer ?
#
loop_
_entity_poly.entity_id
_entity_poly.type
_entity_poly.pdbx_seq_one_letter_code
_entity_poly.pdbx_strand_id
1 'polypeptide(L)'
;MSPDHDMVSALDRLYDALYRSLLARLPERVSMAIGQWGLRHLPLDRLRVFRNDDPRLSITLGGVRLPNPLILSSMYYDVAILRRAMGLGWGAITAKSITPGPRPGHPEPNLVRIRTAEGPGLVNCNGFKNPGLAAYRAALAGLPHRVPLIVAAAGESAEDYVRVVEGLQEFGDLVELNISSPNTKLVYGWSTRPHELKDVFRAVRAATARPLIVKISPDFRDTNEEITIPAALDAGITIVNYGNTRRVEEPRLSQGVGGLSGPALFETTLENVRRVRARFGDRLELIATGGIDSPDKARAALAAGATACGIFTGFITRGPLLVRRILDALARDRP
;
A
#
# COMPACT_ATOMS: atom_id res chain seq x y z
N MET A 1 -24.84 19.39 11.63
CA MET A 1 -24.08 18.12 11.47
C MET A 1 -25.11 17.06 11.10
N SER A 2 -24.82 16.19 10.13
CA SER A 2 -25.77 15.13 9.75
C SER A 2 -25.73 13.99 10.76
N PRO A 3 -26.84 13.24 10.99
CA PRO A 3 -26.86 12.07 11.87
C PRO A 3 -25.78 11.05 11.56
N ASP A 4 -25.40 10.93 10.29
CA ASP A 4 -24.30 10.05 9.86
C ASP A 4 -22.94 10.45 10.41
N HIS A 5 -22.67 11.75 10.57
CA HIS A 5 -21.39 12.22 11.10
C HIS A 5 -21.22 11.89 12.59
N ASP A 6 -22.29 12.01 13.36
CA ASP A 6 -22.30 11.66 14.79
C ASP A 6 -22.10 10.17 15.00
N MET A 7 -22.74 9.34 14.17
CA MET A 7 -22.58 7.88 14.18
C MET A 7 -21.15 7.46 13.83
N VAL A 8 -20.54 8.00 12.77
CA VAL A 8 -19.15 7.74 12.39
C VAL A 8 -18.21 8.08 13.53
N SER A 9 -18.39 9.25 14.15
CA SER A 9 -17.58 9.70 15.28
C SER A 9 -17.72 8.81 16.52
N ALA A 10 -18.93 8.30 16.80
CA ALA A 10 -19.17 7.39 17.92
C ALA A 10 -18.51 6.03 17.71
N LEU A 11 -18.65 5.45 16.51
CA LEU A 11 -18.03 4.18 16.15
C LEU A 11 -16.49 4.26 16.12
N ASP A 12 -15.95 5.41 15.70
CA ASP A 12 -14.51 5.65 15.71
C ASP A 12 -13.95 5.69 17.14
N ARG A 13 -14.62 6.39 18.05
CA ARG A 13 -14.25 6.39 19.48
C ARG A 13 -14.34 4.98 20.09
N LEU A 14 -15.35 4.22 19.71
CA LEU A 14 -15.50 2.84 20.17
C LEU A 14 -14.34 1.96 19.67
N TYR A 15 -13.98 2.08 18.39
CA TYR A 15 -12.83 1.35 17.84
C TYR A 15 -11.52 1.75 18.53
N ASP A 16 -11.28 3.05 18.72
CA ASP A 16 -10.07 3.56 19.38
C ASP A 16 -9.97 3.04 20.83
N ALA A 17 -11.09 3.02 21.56
CA ALA A 17 -11.18 2.45 22.89
C ALA A 17 -10.89 0.94 22.86
N LEU A 18 -11.50 0.18 21.96
CA LEU A 18 -11.27 -1.26 21.79
C LEU A 18 -9.82 -1.56 21.40
N TYR A 19 -9.27 -0.80 20.46
CA TYR A 19 -7.88 -0.97 20.04
C TYR A 19 -6.91 -0.74 21.20
N ARG A 20 -7.06 0.37 21.94
CA ARG A 20 -6.16 0.73 23.04
C ARG A 20 -6.32 -0.17 24.27
N SER A 21 -7.56 -0.52 24.62
CA SER A 21 -7.84 -1.30 25.84
C SER A 21 -7.60 -2.80 25.68
N LEU A 22 -7.80 -3.33 24.48
CA LEU A 22 -7.73 -4.78 24.21
C LEU A 22 -6.69 -5.11 23.14
N LEU A 23 -6.92 -4.72 21.87
CA LEU A 23 -6.12 -5.21 20.74
C LEU A 23 -4.65 -4.82 20.85
N ALA A 24 -4.34 -3.61 21.34
CA ALA A 24 -2.97 -3.15 21.51
C ALA A 24 -2.23 -3.85 22.67
N ARG A 25 -2.93 -4.54 23.56
CA ARG A 25 -2.35 -5.28 24.69
C ARG A 25 -2.15 -6.77 24.41
N LEU A 26 -2.84 -7.30 23.40
CA LEU A 26 -2.67 -8.68 22.97
C LEU A 26 -1.33 -8.86 22.22
N PRO A 27 -0.75 -10.08 22.23
CA PRO A 27 0.36 -10.39 21.32
C PRO A 27 0.01 -10.00 19.89
N GLU A 28 0.99 -9.49 19.13
CA GLU A 28 0.79 -8.93 17.79
C GLU A 28 0.08 -9.91 16.86
N ARG A 29 0.49 -11.16 16.89
CA ARG A 29 -0.10 -12.25 16.12
C ARG A 29 -1.59 -12.44 16.42
N VAL A 30 -1.97 -12.44 17.69
CA VAL A 30 -3.37 -12.61 18.11
C VAL A 30 -4.21 -11.43 17.66
N SER A 31 -3.72 -10.22 17.87
CA SER A 31 -4.39 -9.00 17.45
C SER A 31 -4.58 -8.93 15.93
N MET A 32 -3.54 -9.29 15.16
CA MET A 32 -3.62 -9.36 13.69
C MET A 32 -4.60 -10.44 13.22
N ALA A 33 -4.59 -11.61 13.86
CA ALA A 33 -5.52 -12.70 13.54
C ALA A 33 -6.99 -12.29 13.79
N ILE A 34 -7.27 -11.60 14.90
CA ILE A 34 -8.61 -11.06 15.18
C ILE A 34 -9.04 -10.06 14.11
N GLY A 35 -8.17 -9.12 13.75
CA GLY A 35 -8.45 -8.13 12.69
C GLY A 35 -8.71 -8.79 11.33
N GLN A 36 -7.88 -9.74 10.94
CA GLN A 36 -8.06 -10.50 9.68
C GLN A 36 -9.33 -11.36 9.71
N TRP A 37 -9.63 -12.00 10.82
CA TRP A 37 -10.88 -12.75 10.99
C TRP A 37 -12.09 -11.84 10.83
N GLY A 38 -12.07 -10.67 11.45
CA GLY A 38 -13.14 -9.68 11.31
C GLY A 38 -13.30 -9.22 9.86
N LEU A 39 -12.22 -8.87 9.18
CA LEU A 39 -12.26 -8.50 7.76
C LEU A 39 -12.74 -9.63 6.85
N ARG A 40 -12.44 -10.89 7.18
CA ARG A 40 -12.85 -12.05 6.39
C ARG A 40 -14.31 -12.40 6.54
N HIS A 41 -14.83 -12.35 7.78
CA HIS A 41 -16.13 -12.96 8.14
C HIS A 41 -17.24 -11.95 8.39
N LEU A 42 -16.94 -10.76 8.91
CA LEU A 42 -17.95 -9.74 9.14
C LEU A 42 -18.34 -9.04 7.83
N PRO A 43 -19.64 -8.80 7.58
CA PRO A 43 -20.11 -8.17 6.34
C PRO A 43 -19.93 -6.64 6.37
N LEU A 44 -18.74 -6.16 6.76
CA LEU A 44 -18.43 -4.73 6.89
C LEU A 44 -18.61 -3.98 5.56
N ASP A 45 -18.34 -4.65 4.44
CA ASP A 45 -18.49 -4.12 3.08
C ASP A 45 -19.92 -3.75 2.69
N ARG A 46 -20.92 -4.21 3.47
CA ARG A 46 -22.34 -3.88 3.26
C ARG A 46 -22.75 -2.60 3.98
N LEU A 47 -21.95 -2.13 4.92
CA LEU A 47 -22.28 -0.97 5.75
C LEU A 47 -21.84 0.32 5.05
N ARG A 48 -22.79 1.20 4.77
CA ARG A 48 -22.53 2.50 4.14
C ARG A 48 -21.66 3.44 4.99
N VAL A 49 -21.61 3.20 6.29
CA VAL A 49 -20.81 4.02 7.23
C VAL A 49 -19.32 4.11 6.87
N PHE A 50 -18.79 3.12 6.16
CA PHE A 50 -17.38 3.11 5.75
C PHE A 50 -17.09 3.90 4.46
N ARG A 51 -18.11 4.33 3.72
CA ARG A 51 -17.96 4.92 2.39
C ARG A 51 -18.39 6.38 2.35
N ASN A 52 -17.71 7.14 1.51
CA ASN A 52 -18.15 8.44 1.03
C ASN A 52 -18.11 8.37 -0.50
N ASP A 53 -19.28 8.40 -1.12
CA ASP A 53 -19.44 8.22 -2.56
C ASP A 53 -19.53 9.59 -3.29
N ASP A 54 -18.96 10.66 -2.73
CA ASP A 54 -18.94 11.99 -3.35
C ASP A 54 -18.13 11.97 -4.66
N PRO A 55 -18.75 12.21 -5.82
CA PRO A 55 -18.08 12.11 -7.12
C PRO A 55 -16.96 13.12 -7.32
N ARG A 56 -16.93 14.21 -6.53
CA ARG A 56 -15.87 15.23 -6.53
C ARG A 56 -14.52 14.67 -6.05
N LEU A 57 -14.53 13.56 -5.31
CA LEU A 57 -13.34 12.87 -4.83
C LEU A 57 -12.65 12.04 -5.89
N SER A 58 -13.32 11.79 -7.04
CA SER A 58 -12.76 10.92 -8.06
C SER A 58 -11.47 11.51 -8.65
N ILE A 59 -10.53 10.62 -8.95
CA ILE A 59 -9.25 10.93 -9.61
C ILE A 59 -9.01 9.97 -10.76
N THR A 60 -8.03 10.30 -11.59
CA THR A 60 -7.48 9.38 -12.59
C THR A 60 -6.05 9.01 -12.18
N LEU A 61 -5.67 7.75 -12.31
CA LEU A 61 -4.31 7.24 -12.07
C LEU A 61 -3.94 6.30 -13.21
N GLY A 62 -2.94 6.65 -14.02
CA GLY A 62 -2.56 5.89 -15.20
C GLY A 62 -3.69 5.69 -16.21
N GLY A 63 -4.60 6.63 -16.35
CA GLY A 63 -5.78 6.51 -17.19
C GLY A 63 -6.94 5.71 -16.57
N VAL A 64 -6.76 5.09 -15.40
CA VAL A 64 -7.81 4.36 -14.67
C VAL A 64 -8.51 5.32 -13.70
N ARG A 65 -9.85 5.38 -13.78
CA ARG A 65 -10.66 6.18 -12.86
C ARG A 65 -10.80 5.50 -11.50
N LEU A 66 -10.37 6.18 -10.44
CA LEU A 66 -10.57 5.80 -9.05
C LEU A 66 -11.68 6.66 -8.43
N PRO A 67 -12.62 6.10 -7.67
CA PRO A 67 -13.68 6.87 -7.01
C PRO A 67 -13.16 7.90 -5.98
N ASN A 68 -11.93 7.71 -5.47
CA ASN A 68 -11.28 8.65 -4.56
C ASN A 68 -9.77 8.36 -4.49
N PRO A 69 -8.94 9.27 -3.88
CA PRO A 69 -7.48 9.14 -3.90
C PRO A 69 -6.90 8.15 -2.88
N LEU A 70 -7.69 7.35 -2.16
CA LEU A 70 -7.17 6.48 -1.12
C LEU A 70 -6.95 5.06 -1.62
N ILE A 71 -5.75 4.54 -1.47
CA ILE A 71 -5.35 3.20 -1.92
C ILE A 71 -5.00 2.34 -0.70
N LEU A 72 -5.61 1.17 -0.55
CA LEU A 72 -5.14 0.16 0.41
C LEU A 72 -3.83 -0.42 -0.11
N SER A 73 -2.76 -0.23 0.66
CA SER A 73 -1.43 -0.71 0.26
C SER A 73 -1.28 -2.23 0.36
N SER A 74 -0.34 -2.78 -0.40
CA SER A 74 -0.13 -4.19 -0.68
C SER A 74 0.31 -5.02 0.55
N MET A 75 -0.65 -5.60 1.27
CA MET A 75 -0.39 -6.48 2.43
C MET A 75 -1.17 -7.78 2.42
N TYR A 76 -2.35 -7.81 1.81
CA TYR A 76 -3.21 -8.98 1.82
C TYR A 76 -3.17 -9.71 0.48
N TYR A 77 -2.95 -11.04 0.52
CA TYR A 77 -3.17 -11.94 -0.60
C TYR A 77 -4.45 -12.78 -0.44
N ASP A 78 -5.08 -12.74 0.73
CA ASP A 78 -6.35 -13.42 1.00
C ASP A 78 -7.48 -12.74 0.23
N VAL A 79 -8.01 -13.43 -0.76
CA VAL A 79 -9.05 -12.91 -1.67
C VAL A 79 -10.36 -12.58 -0.93
N ALA A 80 -10.68 -13.31 0.16
CA ALA A 80 -11.85 -12.98 0.96
C ALA A 80 -11.69 -11.62 1.68
N ILE A 81 -10.49 -11.34 2.19
CA ILE A 81 -10.15 -10.04 2.78
C ILE A 81 -10.17 -8.95 1.70
N LEU A 82 -9.57 -9.18 0.53
CA LEU A 82 -9.59 -8.22 -0.58
C LEU A 82 -11.01 -7.88 -1.00
N ARG A 83 -11.88 -8.88 -1.16
CA ARG A 83 -13.30 -8.70 -1.48
C ARG A 83 -14.02 -7.80 -0.47
N ARG A 84 -13.81 -8.02 0.82
CA ARG A 84 -14.39 -7.19 1.88
C ARG A 84 -13.83 -5.79 1.88
N ALA A 85 -12.51 -5.66 1.75
CA ALA A 85 -11.84 -4.38 1.73
C ALA A 85 -12.34 -3.48 0.59
N MET A 86 -12.67 -4.02 -0.59
CA MET A 86 -13.25 -3.28 -1.71
C MET A 86 -14.55 -2.53 -1.36
N GLY A 87 -15.26 -2.96 -0.31
CA GLY A 87 -16.47 -2.28 0.17
C GLY A 87 -16.25 -1.26 1.28
N LEU A 88 -15.01 -1.03 1.71
CA LEU A 88 -14.68 -0.14 2.84
C LEU A 88 -14.30 1.30 2.40
N GLY A 89 -14.72 1.74 1.22
CA GLY A 89 -14.56 3.12 0.78
C GLY A 89 -13.22 3.44 0.11
N TRP A 90 -12.37 2.47 -0.16
CA TRP A 90 -11.12 2.68 -0.89
C TRP A 90 -11.36 3.08 -2.34
N GLY A 91 -10.49 3.94 -2.88
CA GLY A 91 -10.45 4.28 -4.30
C GLY A 91 -9.84 3.16 -5.16
N ALA A 92 -8.86 2.45 -4.61
CA ALA A 92 -8.29 1.24 -5.20
C ALA A 92 -7.71 0.34 -4.10
N ILE A 93 -7.45 -0.92 -4.44
CA ILE A 93 -6.78 -1.88 -3.54
C ILE A 93 -5.56 -2.45 -4.23
N THR A 94 -4.42 -2.42 -3.55
CA THR A 94 -3.23 -3.14 -3.99
C THR A 94 -3.16 -4.50 -3.31
N ALA A 95 -3.25 -5.55 -4.10
CA ALA A 95 -3.03 -6.91 -3.66
C ALA A 95 -1.56 -7.12 -3.29
N LYS A 96 -1.28 -8.08 -2.40
CA LYS A 96 0.09 -8.38 -1.99
C LYS A 96 0.97 -8.75 -3.18
N SER A 97 2.22 -8.27 -3.14
CA SER A 97 3.21 -8.64 -4.15
C SER A 97 3.43 -10.16 -4.18
N ILE A 98 3.33 -10.72 -5.38
CA ILE A 98 3.45 -12.14 -5.67
C ILE A 98 4.80 -12.40 -6.35
N THR A 99 5.38 -13.56 -6.07
CA THR A 99 6.56 -14.10 -6.72
C THR A 99 6.19 -15.28 -7.63
N PRO A 100 7.03 -15.69 -8.61
CA PRO A 100 6.74 -16.83 -9.47
C PRO A 100 6.40 -18.10 -8.70
N GLY A 101 7.23 -18.48 -7.73
CA GLY A 101 7.00 -19.56 -6.79
C GLY A 101 6.44 -19.10 -5.45
N PRO A 102 5.88 -20.00 -4.64
CA PRO A 102 5.41 -19.70 -3.30
C PRO A 102 6.58 -19.37 -2.36
N ARG A 103 6.32 -18.46 -1.40
CA ARG A 103 7.28 -18.13 -0.34
C ARG A 103 6.62 -18.32 1.03
N PRO A 104 7.19 -19.13 1.92
CA PRO A 104 6.66 -19.35 3.27
C PRO A 104 6.81 -18.11 4.17
N GLY A 105 7.71 -17.19 3.79
CA GLY A 105 8.11 -16.07 4.64
C GLY A 105 9.18 -16.45 5.68
N HIS A 106 9.52 -15.49 6.52
CA HIS A 106 10.44 -15.75 7.63
C HIS A 106 9.70 -16.34 8.84
N PRO A 107 10.41 -17.09 9.71
CA PRO A 107 9.83 -17.62 10.93
C PRO A 107 9.38 -16.49 11.88
N GLU A 108 8.54 -16.86 12.84
CA GLU A 108 8.11 -15.95 13.91
C GLU A 108 9.21 -15.82 14.98
N PRO A 109 9.28 -14.70 15.71
CA PRO A 109 8.46 -13.50 15.54
C PRO A 109 8.87 -12.71 14.29
N ASN A 110 7.89 -12.38 13.44
CA ASN A 110 8.09 -11.65 12.19
C ASN A 110 7.33 -10.31 12.13
N LEU A 111 6.67 -9.96 13.22
CA LEU A 111 5.95 -8.70 13.40
C LEU A 111 6.02 -8.28 14.87
N VAL A 112 6.39 -7.02 15.12
CA VAL A 112 6.37 -6.42 16.45
C VAL A 112 5.77 -5.02 16.40
N ARG A 113 5.09 -4.64 17.48
CA ARG A 113 4.66 -3.25 17.69
C ARG A 113 5.78 -2.45 18.33
N ILE A 114 5.87 -1.22 17.90
CA ILE A 114 6.74 -0.23 18.51
C ILE A 114 5.94 1.03 18.86
N ARG A 115 6.47 1.80 19.76
CA ARG A 115 5.97 3.14 20.06
C ARG A 115 7.01 4.14 19.59
N THR A 116 6.60 5.06 18.70
CA THR A 116 7.44 6.17 18.25
C THR A 116 6.90 7.48 18.83
N ALA A 117 7.66 8.56 18.69
CA ALA A 117 7.22 9.89 19.13
C ALA A 117 5.91 10.31 18.42
N GLU A 118 5.74 9.90 17.14
CA GLU A 118 4.59 10.24 16.29
C GLU A 118 3.39 9.30 16.52
N GLY A 119 3.58 8.21 17.28
CA GLY A 119 2.51 7.27 17.61
C GLY A 119 2.86 5.79 17.41
N PRO A 120 1.85 4.90 17.41
CA PRO A 120 2.07 3.47 17.29
C PRO A 120 2.52 3.08 15.88
N GLY A 121 3.62 2.33 15.79
CA GLY A 121 4.18 1.77 14.58
C GLY A 121 4.28 0.25 14.62
N LEU A 122 4.64 -0.34 13.49
CA LEU A 122 4.90 -1.76 13.32
C LEU A 122 6.27 -1.95 12.67
N VAL A 123 7.01 -2.96 13.12
CA VAL A 123 8.20 -3.45 12.41
C VAL A 123 7.95 -4.89 12.00
N ASN A 124 8.16 -5.19 10.73
CA ASN A 124 7.93 -6.54 10.22
C ASN A 124 9.10 -7.05 9.39
N CYS A 125 9.29 -8.37 9.42
CA CYS A 125 10.20 -9.10 8.56
C CYS A 125 9.47 -10.26 7.86
N ASN A 126 8.33 -10.01 7.20
CA ASN A 126 7.47 -11.04 6.62
C ASN A 126 8.11 -11.88 5.51
N GLY A 127 9.24 -11.48 4.91
CA GLY A 127 9.96 -12.26 3.91
C GLY A 127 9.19 -12.57 2.63
N PHE A 128 8.32 -11.67 2.18
CA PHE A 128 7.46 -11.87 1.00
C PHE A 128 6.53 -13.10 1.07
N LYS A 129 6.07 -13.49 2.25
CA LYS A 129 5.12 -14.58 2.38
C LYS A 129 3.97 -14.43 1.39
N ASN A 130 3.83 -15.38 0.44
CA ASN A 130 2.79 -15.40 -0.59
C ASN A 130 2.62 -16.80 -1.18
N PRO A 131 1.46 -17.10 -1.80
CA PRO A 131 1.14 -18.45 -2.30
C PRO A 131 1.81 -18.79 -3.66
N GLY A 132 2.53 -17.86 -4.27
CA GLY A 132 3.04 -17.98 -5.62
C GLY A 132 2.00 -17.70 -6.71
N LEU A 133 2.49 -17.50 -7.94
CA LEU A 133 1.67 -17.06 -9.07
C LEU A 133 0.50 -18.01 -9.37
N ALA A 134 0.76 -19.31 -9.51
CA ALA A 134 -0.26 -20.26 -9.93
C ALA A 134 -1.46 -20.32 -8.96
N ALA A 135 -1.19 -20.44 -7.66
CA ALA A 135 -2.24 -20.48 -6.64
C ALA A 135 -2.99 -19.15 -6.53
N TYR A 136 -2.28 -18.03 -6.73
CA TYR A 136 -2.90 -16.71 -6.62
C TYR A 136 -3.81 -16.41 -7.82
N ARG A 137 -3.42 -16.78 -9.03
CA ARG A 137 -4.30 -16.71 -10.22
C ARG A 137 -5.61 -17.43 -10.01
N ALA A 138 -5.54 -18.67 -9.55
CA ALA A 138 -6.74 -19.47 -9.25
C ALA A 138 -7.65 -18.79 -8.21
N ALA A 139 -7.06 -18.16 -7.20
CA ALA A 139 -7.81 -17.44 -6.17
C ALA A 139 -8.46 -16.15 -6.70
N LEU A 140 -7.80 -15.41 -7.60
CA LEU A 140 -8.32 -14.17 -8.18
C LEU A 140 -9.44 -14.38 -9.20
N ALA A 141 -9.51 -15.51 -9.87
CA ALA A 141 -10.47 -15.80 -10.94
C ALA A 141 -11.94 -15.56 -10.59
N GLY A 142 -12.30 -15.56 -9.31
CA GLY A 142 -13.67 -15.29 -8.84
C GLY A 142 -13.82 -13.98 -8.04
N LEU A 143 -12.82 -13.10 -8.07
CA LEU A 143 -12.88 -11.85 -7.32
C LEU A 143 -13.66 -10.78 -8.10
N PRO A 144 -14.84 -10.32 -7.62
CA PRO A 144 -15.56 -9.23 -8.28
C PRO A 144 -14.83 -7.91 -8.01
N HIS A 145 -14.61 -7.12 -9.04
CA HIS A 145 -14.02 -5.78 -8.96
C HIS A 145 -15.11 -4.75 -8.62
N ARG A 146 -15.15 -4.30 -7.38
CA ARG A 146 -16.02 -3.19 -6.93
C ARG A 146 -15.31 -1.85 -7.02
N VAL A 147 -13.99 -1.88 -6.94
CA VAL A 147 -13.06 -0.76 -7.14
C VAL A 147 -11.85 -1.28 -7.91
N PRO A 148 -11.07 -0.42 -8.57
CA PRO A 148 -9.85 -0.84 -9.26
C PRO A 148 -8.93 -1.69 -8.39
N LEU A 149 -8.44 -2.78 -8.98
CA LEU A 149 -7.46 -3.68 -8.36
C LEU A 149 -6.08 -3.43 -8.95
N ILE A 150 -5.12 -3.18 -8.10
CA ILE A 150 -3.70 -3.12 -8.43
C ILE A 150 -3.10 -4.47 -8.07
N VAL A 151 -2.69 -5.26 -9.06
CA VAL A 151 -1.92 -6.48 -8.82
C VAL A 151 -0.45 -6.12 -8.67
N ALA A 152 0.28 -6.81 -7.79
CA ALA A 152 1.65 -6.45 -7.50
C ALA A 152 2.61 -7.62 -7.74
N ALA A 153 3.70 -7.35 -8.46
CA ALA A 153 4.75 -8.28 -8.79
C ALA A 153 6.03 -8.02 -7.97
N ALA A 154 6.71 -9.10 -7.61
CA ALA A 154 8.06 -9.08 -7.07
C ALA A 154 8.87 -10.25 -7.64
N GLY A 155 10.16 -10.04 -7.88
CA GLY A 155 11.05 -11.02 -8.47
C GLY A 155 12.53 -10.71 -8.20
N GLU A 156 13.37 -11.63 -8.64
CA GLU A 156 14.82 -11.58 -8.50
C GLU A 156 15.52 -11.26 -9.82
N SER A 157 14.79 -11.43 -10.92
CA SER A 157 15.24 -11.14 -12.28
C SER A 157 14.14 -10.46 -13.10
N ALA A 158 14.48 -9.96 -14.28
CA ALA A 158 13.51 -9.42 -15.24
C ALA A 158 12.46 -10.46 -15.64
N GLU A 159 12.88 -11.70 -15.86
CA GLU A 159 12.02 -12.84 -16.23
C GLU A 159 10.99 -13.12 -15.15
N ASP A 160 11.38 -13.04 -13.88
CA ASP A 160 10.47 -13.21 -12.75
C ASP A 160 9.34 -12.16 -12.77
N TYR A 161 9.70 -10.88 -12.96
CA TYR A 161 8.71 -9.79 -13.06
C TYR A 161 7.81 -9.99 -14.27
N VAL A 162 8.36 -10.27 -15.44
CA VAL A 162 7.59 -10.52 -16.67
C VAL A 162 6.61 -11.66 -16.45
N ARG A 163 7.08 -12.81 -15.94
CA ARG A 163 6.24 -13.98 -15.67
C ARG A 163 5.08 -13.67 -14.72
N VAL A 164 5.34 -12.92 -13.66
CA VAL A 164 4.28 -12.56 -12.69
C VAL A 164 3.31 -11.57 -13.31
N VAL A 165 3.80 -10.58 -14.04
CA VAL A 165 2.97 -9.55 -14.70
C VAL A 165 2.06 -10.18 -15.76
N GLU A 166 2.61 -11.00 -16.66
CA GLU A 166 1.82 -11.76 -17.66
C GLU A 166 0.74 -12.60 -17.00
N GLY A 167 1.08 -13.26 -15.89
CA GLY A 167 0.14 -14.10 -15.19
C GLY A 167 -0.93 -13.36 -14.39
N LEU A 168 -0.74 -12.10 -14.01
CA LEU A 168 -1.68 -11.34 -13.17
C LEU A 168 -2.39 -10.19 -13.88
N GLN A 169 -1.91 -9.72 -15.03
CA GLN A 169 -2.44 -8.53 -15.71
C GLN A 169 -3.93 -8.62 -16.10
N GLU A 170 -4.45 -9.82 -16.34
CA GLU A 170 -5.87 -10.02 -16.65
C GLU A 170 -6.79 -9.71 -15.45
N PHE A 171 -6.28 -9.87 -14.21
CA PHE A 171 -7.02 -9.64 -12.97
C PHE A 171 -6.87 -8.22 -12.42
N GLY A 172 -5.92 -7.43 -12.91
CA GLY A 172 -5.64 -6.09 -12.40
C GLY A 172 -5.98 -5.00 -13.40
N ASP A 173 -6.43 -3.85 -12.89
CA ASP A 173 -6.59 -2.63 -13.69
C ASP A 173 -5.26 -1.91 -13.84
N LEU A 174 -4.38 -2.00 -12.83
CA LEU A 174 -2.99 -1.52 -12.81
C LEU A 174 -2.06 -2.62 -12.28
N VAL A 175 -0.77 -2.47 -12.56
CA VAL A 175 0.27 -3.41 -12.09
C VAL A 175 1.35 -2.66 -11.30
N GLU A 176 1.60 -3.05 -10.05
CA GLU A 176 2.67 -2.50 -9.21
C GLU A 176 3.92 -3.40 -9.27
N LEU A 177 5.07 -2.84 -9.59
CA LEU A 177 6.38 -3.47 -9.53
C LEU A 177 7.02 -3.12 -8.17
N ASN A 178 7.07 -4.06 -7.25
CA ASN A 178 7.68 -3.86 -5.94
C ASN A 178 9.18 -4.18 -6.00
N ILE A 179 10.01 -3.14 -6.17
CA ILE A 179 11.46 -3.23 -6.27
C ILE A 179 12.19 -2.80 -5.00
N SER A 180 11.49 -2.61 -3.89
CA SER A 180 12.01 -1.84 -2.75
C SER A 180 11.79 -2.45 -1.37
N SER A 181 11.44 -3.73 -1.26
CA SER A 181 11.18 -4.33 0.04
C SER A 181 12.47 -4.55 0.84
N PRO A 182 12.57 -4.02 2.08
CA PRO A 182 13.74 -4.23 2.93
C PRO A 182 13.82 -5.64 3.55
N ASN A 183 12.78 -6.44 3.40
CA ASN A 183 12.63 -7.72 4.09
C ASN A 183 13.29 -8.91 3.40
N THR A 184 13.86 -8.73 2.20
CA THR A 184 14.63 -9.76 1.51
C THR A 184 15.84 -9.14 0.84
N LYS A 185 16.98 -9.84 0.90
CA LYS A 185 18.21 -9.40 0.21
C LYS A 185 17.99 -9.20 -1.29
N LEU A 186 17.10 -9.95 -1.87
CA LEU A 186 16.82 -10.03 -3.29
C LEU A 186 16.14 -8.76 -3.82
N VAL A 187 15.03 -8.35 -3.23
CA VAL A 187 14.32 -7.14 -3.67
C VAL A 187 14.99 -5.86 -3.13
N TYR A 188 15.60 -5.93 -1.95
CA TYR A 188 16.45 -4.85 -1.47
C TYR A 188 17.68 -4.65 -2.38
N GLY A 189 18.17 -5.72 -3.00
CA GLY A 189 19.25 -5.70 -3.98
C GLY A 189 18.98 -4.81 -5.20
N TRP A 190 17.74 -4.64 -5.62
CA TRP A 190 17.39 -3.70 -6.71
C TRP A 190 17.72 -2.25 -6.37
N SER A 191 17.52 -1.84 -5.13
CA SER A 191 17.90 -0.49 -4.68
C SER A 191 19.42 -0.29 -4.63
N THR A 192 20.21 -1.37 -4.58
CA THR A 192 21.69 -1.32 -4.63
C THR A 192 22.25 -1.58 -6.03
N ARG A 193 21.41 -2.01 -6.97
CA ARG A 193 21.77 -2.26 -8.39
C ARG A 193 20.78 -1.56 -9.33
N PRO A 194 20.57 -0.25 -9.16
CA PRO A 194 19.50 0.47 -9.87
C PRO A 194 19.70 0.51 -11.39
N HIS A 195 20.92 0.34 -11.88
CA HIS A 195 21.22 0.32 -13.33
C HIS A 195 20.61 -0.89 -14.03
N GLU A 196 20.42 -2.02 -13.32
CA GLU A 196 19.78 -3.22 -13.85
C GLU A 196 18.26 -3.04 -14.01
N LEU A 197 17.65 -2.08 -13.29
CA LEU A 197 16.20 -1.81 -13.35
C LEU A 197 15.73 -1.34 -14.73
N LYS A 198 16.58 -0.73 -15.52
CA LYS A 198 16.23 -0.29 -16.88
C LYS A 198 15.79 -1.45 -17.75
N ASP A 199 16.49 -2.58 -17.68
CA ASP A 199 16.15 -3.77 -18.45
C ASP A 199 14.89 -4.46 -17.90
N VAL A 200 14.73 -4.49 -16.58
CA VAL A 200 13.48 -4.96 -15.94
C VAL A 200 12.28 -4.14 -16.40
N PHE A 201 12.37 -2.82 -16.38
CA PHE A 201 11.25 -1.94 -16.76
C PHE A 201 10.90 -2.08 -18.24
N ARG A 202 11.89 -2.17 -19.12
CA ARG A 202 11.68 -2.38 -20.56
C ARG A 202 11.03 -3.75 -20.83
N ALA A 203 11.54 -4.81 -20.23
CA ALA A 203 11.00 -6.15 -20.39
C ALA A 203 9.55 -6.22 -19.91
N VAL A 204 9.25 -5.67 -18.73
CA VAL A 204 7.88 -5.64 -18.20
C VAL A 204 6.97 -4.76 -19.06
N ARG A 205 7.45 -3.60 -19.53
CA ARG A 205 6.63 -2.73 -20.41
C ARG A 205 6.27 -3.43 -21.72
N ALA A 206 7.18 -4.21 -22.27
CA ALA A 206 6.91 -5.00 -23.47
C ALA A 206 5.88 -6.14 -23.24
N ALA A 207 5.79 -6.65 -22.02
CA ALA A 207 4.92 -7.78 -21.66
C ALA A 207 3.46 -7.38 -21.31
N THR A 208 3.19 -6.08 -21.11
CA THR A 208 1.84 -5.62 -20.72
C THR A 208 1.50 -4.24 -21.26
N ALA A 209 0.23 -4.04 -21.64
CA ALA A 209 -0.31 -2.71 -21.95
C ALA A 209 -0.94 -2.02 -20.71
N ARG A 210 -1.05 -2.70 -19.56
CA ARG A 210 -1.60 -2.13 -18.34
C ARG A 210 -0.75 -0.97 -17.82
N PRO A 211 -1.35 0.04 -17.17
CA PRO A 211 -0.58 1.06 -16.47
C PRO A 211 0.31 0.43 -15.41
N LEU A 212 1.59 0.82 -15.41
CA LEU A 212 2.61 0.29 -14.49
C LEU A 212 2.91 1.31 -13.39
N ILE A 213 3.04 0.82 -12.17
CA ILE A 213 3.44 1.56 -10.97
C ILE A 213 4.79 1.00 -10.52
N VAL A 214 5.78 1.85 -10.32
CA VAL A 214 7.05 1.46 -9.68
C VAL A 214 6.99 1.84 -8.21
N LYS A 215 7.08 0.85 -7.32
CA LYS A 215 7.13 1.09 -5.87
C LYS A 215 8.57 1.11 -5.38
N ILE A 216 8.99 2.27 -4.88
CA ILE A 216 10.36 2.57 -4.47
C ILE A 216 10.49 2.78 -2.96
N SER A 217 11.71 2.55 -2.44
CA SER A 217 12.02 2.69 -1.02
C SER A 217 12.14 4.16 -0.62
N PRO A 218 11.69 4.55 0.59
CA PRO A 218 11.96 5.89 1.11
C PRO A 218 13.43 6.12 1.49
N ASP A 219 14.23 5.04 1.62
CA ASP A 219 15.60 5.10 2.16
C ASP A 219 16.67 5.40 1.10
N PHE A 220 16.37 5.26 -0.20
CA PHE A 220 17.32 5.44 -1.31
C PHE A 220 16.98 6.67 -2.14
N ARG A 221 16.86 7.81 -1.49
CA ARG A 221 16.37 9.06 -2.10
C ARG A 221 17.13 9.43 -3.37
N ASP A 222 18.45 9.62 -3.27
CA ASP A 222 19.25 10.08 -4.40
C ASP A 222 19.26 9.04 -5.53
N THR A 223 19.46 7.77 -5.22
CA THR A 223 19.38 6.67 -6.19
C THR A 223 18.01 6.63 -6.90
N ASN A 224 16.93 6.83 -6.15
CA ASN A 224 15.59 6.86 -6.74
C ASN A 224 15.43 8.02 -7.71
N GLU A 225 15.84 9.22 -7.32
CA GLU A 225 15.66 10.43 -8.11
C GLU A 225 16.64 10.53 -9.28
N GLU A 226 17.83 9.95 -9.17
CA GLU A 226 18.86 10.06 -10.22
C GLU A 226 18.88 8.89 -11.19
N ILE A 227 18.45 7.70 -10.77
CA ILE A 227 18.57 6.49 -11.58
C ILE A 227 17.21 5.80 -11.76
N THR A 228 16.52 5.46 -10.66
CA THR A 228 15.33 4.61 -10.73
C THR A 228 14.15 5.27 -11.43
N ILE A 229 13.82 6.51 -11.05
CA ILE A 229 12.71 7.26 -11.67
C ILE A 229 13.00 7.60 -13.13
N PRO A 230 14.20 8.11 -13.50
CA PRO A 230 14.55 8.30 -14.92
C PRO A 230 14.45 7.01 -15.74
N ALA A 231 14.95 5.87 -15.22
CA ALA A 231 14.85 4.59 -15.92
C ALA A 231 13.39 4.13 -16.11
N ALA A 232 12.51 4.40 -15.14
CA ALA A 232 11.08 4.14 -15.26
C ALA A 232 10.45 5.01 -16.35
N LEU A 233 10.73 6.30 -16.36
CA LEU A 233 10.25 7.25 -17.38
C LEU A 233 10.72 6.87 -18.78
N ASP A 234 11.99 6.47 -18.94
CA ASP A 234 12.55 5.98 -20.21
C ASP A 234 11.81 4.74 -20.75
N ALA A 235 11.24 3.94 -19.85
CA ALA A 235 10.43 2.78 -20.19
C ALA A 235 8.93 3.12 -20.34
N GLY A 236 8.53 4.40 -20.26
CA GLY A 236 7.14 4.83 -20.35
C GLY A 236 6.32 4.52 -19.09
N ILE A 237 6.96 4.35 -17.93
CA ILE A 237 6.30 4.14 -16.64
C ILE A 237 6.25 5.50 -15.91
N THR A 238 5.05 6.04 -15.79
CA THR A 238 4.84 7.40 -15.25
C THR A 238 4.25 7.42 -13.85
N ILE A 239 3.94 6.27 -13.25
CA ILE A 239 3.36 6.20 -11.92
C ILE A 239 4.40 5.68 -10.93
N VAL A 240 4.67 6.47 -9.89
CA VAL A 240 5.61 6.11 -8.82
C VAL A 240 4.87 6.03 -7.50
N ASN A 241 4.93 4.87 -6.84
CA ASN A 241 4.53 4.71 -5.45
C ASN A 241 5.77 4.97 -4.57
N TYR A 242 5.90 6.21 -4.08
CA TYR A 242 7.02 6.59 -3.25
C TYR A 242 6.74 6.23 -1.80
N GLY A 243 7.15 5.04 -1.41
CA GLY A 243 7.04 4.57 -0.05
C GLY A 243 6.98 3.06 0.08
N ASN A 244 7.76 2.59 1.00
CA ASN A 244 7.79 1.25 1.55
C ASN A 244 8.13 1.39 3.04
N THR A 245 8.32 0.28 3.74
CA THR A 245 8.83 0.30 5.10
C THR A 245 10.30 0.69 5.12
N ARG A 246 10.73 1.44 6.16
CA ARG A 246 12.14 1.80 6.40
C ARG A 246 12.85 0.65 7.10
N ARG A 247 14.05 0.29 6.64
CA ARG A 247 14.87 -0.73 7.30
C ARG A 247 15.34 -0.23 8.67
N VAL A 248 15.11 -1.04 9.71
CA VAL A 248 15.56 -0.79 11.09
C VAL A 248 16.06 -2.08 11.74
N GLU A 249 16.97 -1.95 12.69
CA GLU A 249 17.32 -3.04 13.58
C GLU A 249 16.20 -3.24 14.61
N GLU A 250 15.82 -4.50 14.80
CA GLU A 250 14.79 -4.89 15.75
C GLU A 250 15.09 -6.31 16.26
N PRO A 251 15.84 -6.42 17.36
CA PRO A 251 16.31 -7.73 17.88
C PRO A 251 15.20 -8.70 18.26
N ARG A 252 13.98 -8.22 18.50
CA ARG A 252 12.82 -9.07 18.80
C ARG A 252 12.31 -9.85 17.59
N LEU A 253 12.68 -9.44 16.38
CA LEU A 253 12.33 -10.16 15.16
C LEU A 253 13.28 -11.31 14.90
N SER A 254 12.77 -12.39 14.30
CA SER A 254 13.56 -13.57 13.93
C SER A 254 14.75 -13.29 13.01
N GLN A 255 14.73 -12.17 12.30
CA GLN A 255 15.80 -11.73 11.39
C GLN A 255 16.70 -10.65 12.02
N GLY A 256 16.42 -10.20 13.26
CA GLY A 256 17.14 -9.09 13.91
C GLY A 256 16.95 -7.73 13.23
N VAL A 257 16.33 -7.71 12.05
CA VAL A 257 16.06 -6.50 11.25
C VAL A 257 14.67 -6.61 10.61
N GLY A 258 14.05 -5.47 10.34
CA GLY A 258 12.74 -5.43 9.69
C GLY A 258 12.43 -4.10 9.05
N GLY A 259 11.23 -4.00 8.49
CA GLY A 259 10.71 -2.77 7.91
C GLY A 259 9.78 -2.05 8.88
N LEU A 260 10.17 -0.86 9.31
CA LEU A 260 9.37 0.07 10.09
C LEU A 260 8.25 0.66 9.24
N SER A 261 7.04 0.68 9.78
CA SER A 261 5.87 1.34 9.20
C SER A 261 5.07 2.08 10.27
N GLY A 262 4.24 3.03 9.84
CA GLY A 262 3.41 3.84 10.72
C GLY A 262 3.78 5.32 10.71
N PRO A 263 3.24 6.13 11.65
CA PRO A 263 3.28 7.58 11.59
C PRO A 263 4.68 8.19 11.56
N ALA A 264 5.69 7.50 12.06
CA ALA A 264 7.10 7.93 12.01
C ALA A 264 7.66 8.10 10.58
N LEU A 265 6.99 7.56 9.56
CA LEU A 265 7.42 7.71 8.17
C LEU A 265 6.85 8.95 7.49
N PHE A 266 5.88 9.65 8.09
CA PHE A 266 5.10 10.65 7.38
C PHE A 266 5.92 11.83 6.87
N GLU A 267 6.76 12.41 7.71
CA GLU A 267 7.57 13.58 7.32
C GLU A 267 8.53 13.23 6.16
N THR A 268 9.16 12.05 6.20
CA THR A 268 9.99 11.58 5.09
C THR A 268 9.16 11.38 3.81
N THR A 269 7.96 10.81 3.94
CA THR A 269 7.05 10.65 2.81
C THR A 269 6.68 11.99 2.18
N LEU A 270 6.33 12.98 3.01
CA LEU A 270 5.95 14.31 2.58
C LEU A 270 7.10 15.04 1.88
N GLU A 271 8.29 14.96 2.45
CA GLU A 271 9.50 15.54 1.87
C GLU A 271 9.83 14.90 0.51
N ASN A 272 9.80 13.57 0.42
CA ASN A 272 10.06 12.85 -0.83
C ASN A 272 9.06 13.22 -1.93
N VAL A 273 7.77 13.33 -1.59
CA VAL A 273 6.74 13.75 -2.56
C VAL A 273 7.01 15.17 -3.08
N ARG A 274 7.32 16.13 -2.19
CA ARG A 274 7.66 17.51 -2.58
C ARG A 274 8.88 17.56 -3.51
N ARG A 275 9.95 16.84 -3.18
CA ARG A 275 11.17 16.79 -3.98
C ARG A 275 10.93 16.21 -5.36
N VAL A 276 10.25 15.06 -5.43
CA VAL A 276 9.96 14.42 -6.72
C VAL A 276 9.03 15.28 -7.57
N ARG A 277 8.00 15.89 -6.96
CA ARG A 277 7.12 16.81 -7.67
C ARG A 277 7.91 18.03 -8.20
N ALA A 278 8.78 18.62 -7.39
CA ALA A 278 9.62 19.76 -7.83
C ALA A 278 10.58 19.39 -8.97
N ARG A 279 11.15 18.18 -8.94
CA ARG A 279 12.15 17.74 -9.93
C ARG A 279 11.52 17.24 -11.24
N PHE A 280 10.42 16.50 -11.16
CA PHE A 280 9.84 15.82 -12.32
C PHE A 280 8.54 16.44 -12.81
N GLY A 281 7.93 17.34 -12.05
CA GLY A 281 6.67 18.00 -12.41
C GLY A 281 5.56 17.02 -12.73
N ASP A 282 4.74 17.35 -13.72
CA ASP A 282 3.57 16.56 -14.13
C ASP A 282 3.91 15.36 -15.03
N ARG A 283 5.20 15.10 -15.25
CA ARG A 283 5.65 13.87 -15.91
C ARG A 283 5.35 12.60 -15.10
N LEU A 284 5.07 12.76 -13.79
CA LEU A 284 4.78 11.67 -12.88
C LEU A 284 3.44 11.85 -12.18
N GLU A 285 2.75 10.74 -12.02
CA GLU A 285 1.67 10.56 -11.06
C GLU A 285 2.26 9.91 -9.80
N LEU A 286 2.02 10.50 -8.62
CA LEU A 286 2.67 10.09 -7.39
C LEU A 286 1.69 9.48 -6.40
N ILE A 287 2.00 8.29 -5.91
CA ILE A 287 1.31 7.69 -4.76
C ILE A 287 2.18 7.91 -3.53
N ALA A 288 1.70 8.70 -2.58
CA ALA A 288 2.37 8.90 -1.29
C ALA A 288 2.02 7.75 -0.35
N THR A 289 3.01 6.92 0.00
CA THR A 289 2.80 5.80 0.93
C THR A 289 3.78 5.87 2.09
N GLY A 290 3.25 5.99 3.31
CA GLY A 290 4.03 5.99 4.55
C GLY A 290 3.49 7.00 5.57
N GLY A 291 3.04 6.50 6.71
CA GLY A 291 2.66 7.30 7.86
C GLY A 291 1.33 8.04 7.77
N ILE A 292 0.54 7.88 6.73
CA ILE A 292 -0.77 8.53 6.57
C ILE A 292 -1.79 7.79 7.46
N ASP A 293 -2.22 8.45 8.55
CA ASP A 293 -3.13 7.91 9.56
C ASP A 293 -4.17 8.93 10.05
N SER A 294 -4.29 10.06 9.35
CA SER A 294 -5.27 11.12 9.67
C SER A 294 -5.69 11.90 8.42
N PRO A 295 -6.83 12.62 8.47
CA PRO A 295 -7.24 13.53 7.43
C PRO A 295 -6.19 14.60 7.08
N ASP A 296 -5.56 15.21 8.08
CA ASP A 296 -4.59 16.27 7.86
C ASP A 296 -3.34 15.79 7.13
N LYS A 297 -2.88 14.56 7.44
CA LYS A 297 -1.76 13.94 6.72
C LYS A 297 -2.10 13.61 5.28
N ALA A 298 -3.32 13.12 5.01
CA ALA A 298 -3.77 12.87 3.65
C ALA A 298 -3.85 14.18 2.85
N ARG A 299 -4.43 15.24 3.42
CA ARG A 299 -4.44 16.59 2.82
C ARG A 299 -3.03 17.10 2.51
N ALA A 300 -2.14 17.01 3.49
CA ALA A 300 -0.76 17.46 3.32
C ALA A 300 -0.02 16.71 2.20
N ALA A 301 -0.22 15.39 2.09
CA ALA A 301 0.37 14.59 1.02
C ALA A 301 -0.17 14.98 -0.37
N LEU A 302 -1.49 15.18 -0.51
CA LEU A 302 -2.13 15.62 -1.75
C LEU A 302 -1.70 17.05 -2.11
N ALA A 303 -1.66 17.96 -1.14
CA ALA A 303 -1.20 19.34 -1.34
C ALA A 303 0.29 19.42 -1.72
N ALA A 304 1.11 18.46 -1.27
CA ALA A 304 2.51 18.34 -1.67
C ALA A 304 2.70 17.85 -3.12
N GLY A 305 1.62 17.46 -3.79
CA GLY A 305 1.62 17.03 -5.18
C GLY A 305 1.44 15.52 -5.38
N ALA A 306 1.05 14.75 -4.35
CA ALA A 306 0.63 13.37 -4.56
C ALA A 306 -0.69 13.30 -5.34
N THR A 307 -0.82 12.34 -6.25
CA THR A 307 -2.05 12.01 -6.97
C THR A 307 -2.98 11.17 -6.09
N ALA A 308 -2.38 10.27 -5.29
CA ALA A 308 -3.09 9.37 -4.40
C ALA A 308 -2.30 9.09 -3.11
N CYS A 309 -2.98 8.54 -2.11
CA CYS A 309 -2.43 8.18 -0.80
C CYS A 309 -2.52 6.67 -0.57
N GLY A 310 -1.37 6.01 -0.37
CA GLY A 310 -1.29 4.60 0.02
C GLY A 310 -1.31 4.45 1.55
N ILE A 311 -2.25 3.68 2.08
CA ILE A 311 -2.45 3.51 3.52
C ILE A 311 -2.45 2.03 3.89
N PHE A 312 -1.76 1.65 4.96
CA PHE A 312 -1.88 0.34 5.59
C PHE A 312 -1.85 0.40 7.12
N THR A 313 -0.73 0.80 7.74
CA THR A 313 -0.60 0.80 9.21
C THR A 313 -1.64 1.71 9.87
N GLY A 314 -1.97 2.85 9.27
CA GLY A 314 -3.06 3.70 9.72
C GLY A 314 -4.41 2.98 9.76
N PHE A 315 -4.71 2.15 8.75
CA PHE A 315 -5.94 1.34 8.73
C PHE A 315 -5.99 0.32 9.90
N ILE A 316 -4.85 -0.27 10.26
CA ILE A 316 -4.77 -1.20 11.41
C ILE A 316 -4.93 -0.44 12.74
N THR A 317 -4.23 0.67 12.91
CA THR A 317 -4.13 1.35 14.21
C THR A 317 -5.28 2.30 14.50
N ARG A 318 -5.94 2.83 13.46
CA ARG A 318 -7.07 3.77 13.53
C ARG A 318 -8.41 3.15 13.13
N GLY A 319 -8.37 1.90 12.61
CA GLY A 319 -9.56 1.17 12.20
C GLY A 319 -10.12 1.53 10.83
N PRO A 320 -11.15 0.80 10.39
CA PRO A 320 -11.69 0.93 9.03
C PRO A 320 -12.40 2.26 8.76
N LEU A 321 -12.83 2.98 9.80
CA LEU A 321 -13.45 4.30 9.67
C LEU A 321 -12.45 5.41 9.31
N LEU A 322 -11.14 5.16 9.40
CA LEU A 322 -10.11 6.09 8.94
C LEU A 322 -10.35 6.55 7.51
N VAL A 323 -10.70 5.61 6.62
CA VAL A 323 -10.98 5.88 5.20
C VAL A 323 -12.11 6.89 5.08
N ARG A 324 -13.25 6.61 5.71
CA ARG A 324 -14.42 7.50 5.70
C ARG A 324 -14.08 8.91 6.23
N ARG A 325 -13.36 8.99 7.36
CA ARG A 325 -12.95 10.29 7.95
C ARG A 325 -12.08 11.12 7.02
N ILE A 326 -11.13 10.46 6.35
CA ILE A 326 -10.28 11.15 5.38
C ILE A 326 -11.13 11.65 4.22
N LEU A 327 -12.00 10.82 3.66
CA LEU A 327 -12.85 11.19 2.53
C LEU A 327 -13.82 12.32 2.88
N ASP A 328 -14.44 12.29 4.06
CA ASP A 328 -15.33 13.35 4.53
C ASP A 328 -14.58 14.68 4.69
N ALA A 329 -13.33 14.64 5.13
CA ALA A 329 -12.49 15.81 5.23
C ALA A 329 -12.11 16.37 3.85
N LEU A 330 -11.69 15.49 2.92
CA LEU A 330 -11.34 15.89 1.55
C LEU A 330 -12.54 16.44 0.77
N ALA A 331 -13.75 15.89 1.00
CA ALA A 331 -14.97 16.37 0.36
C ALA A 331 -15.37 17.77 0.81
N ARG A 332 -15.09 18.14 2.07
CA ARG A 332 -15.34 19.50 2.58
C ARG A 332 -14.42 20.55 1.98
N ASP A 333 -13.23 20.17 1.57
CA ASP A 333 -12.24 21.08 0.98
C ASP A 333 -12.46 21.33 -0.51
N ARG A 334 -13.33 20.55 -1.14
CA ARG A 334 -13.67 20.71 -2.57
C ARG A 334 -14.91 21.61 -2.73
N PRO A 335 -14.87 22.59 -3.65
CA PRO A 335 -16.00 23.47 -3.94
C PRO A 335 -17.23 22.72 -4.43
#